data_00f8ee3861686b1635272425b0b4eac0
#
_entry.id   00f8ee3861686b1635272425b0b4eac0
#
_cell.length_a   1.000
_cell.length_b   1.000
_cell.length_c   1.000
_cell.angle_alpha   90.00
_cell.angle_beta   90.00
_cell.angle_gamma   90.00
#
_symmetry.space_group_name_H-M   'P 1'
#
loop_
_entity.id
_entity.type
_entity.pdbx_description
1 polymer ?
#
loop_
_entity_poly.entity_id
_entity_poly.type
_entity_poly.pdbx_seq_one_letter_code
_entity_poly.pdbx_strand_id
1 'polypeptide(L)'
;MNRHLKSLLAPAAAAALVLSLAACGDDDGAADGGDVTVTEAWVRQPAEGQTTSAAYGVITNDGDEAITLVGGAVEFDATVEVHETMMDDDGVMMMQEREDGFEIAAGDSFTLEPGGPHVMMLDVDPADIVDPVAVTFVFDDGTEVTVDAEVREIGDMDDMDDMDDMDG
;
A
#
# COMPACT_ATOMS: atom_id res chain seq x y z
N MET A 1 38.86 60.15 -37.07
CA MET A 1 40.27 59.66 -37.21
C MET A 1 40.40 58.45 -36.29
N ASN A 2 40.85 57.34 -36.87
CA ASN A 2 41.30 56.08 -36.25
C ASN A 2 40.25 55.24 -35.52
N ARG A 3 39.80 54.13 -36.11
CA ARG A 3 40.42 52.84 -36.52
C ARG A 3 40.84 51.96 -35.33
N HIS A 4 40.34 50.83 -35.39
CA HIS A 4 40.77 49.44 -35.06
C HIS A 4 39.89 48.76 -34.01
N LEU A 5 39.41 47.68 -34.26
CA LEU A 5 39.65 46.39 -34.92
C LEU A 5 39.43 45.26 -33.91
N LYS A 6 38.50 44.42 -34.26
CA LYS A 6 38.43 42.97 -33.99
C LYS A 6 38.79 42.42 -32.60
N SER A 7 37.88 41.68 -32.02
CA SER A 7 38.19 40.26 -31.83
C SER A 7 36.92 39.48 -31.56
N LEU A 8 36.68 38.51 -32.39
CA LEU A 8 35.77 37.39 -32.25
C LEU A 8 36.35 36.43 -31.21
N LEU A 9 35.60 36.04 -30.22
CA LEU A 9 35.77 34.73 -29.56
C LEU A 9 34.42 34.28 -29.08
N ALA A 10 33.90 33.25 -29.75
CA ALA A 10 32.89 32.36 -29.22
C ALA A 10 33.55 31.36 -28.31
N PRO A 11 32.90 30.96 -27.21
CA PRO A 11 33.11 29.61 -26.72
C PRO A 11 31.87 28.77 -26.79
N ALA A 12 32.09 27.61 -27.27
CA ALA A 12 31.43 26.35 -27.27
C ALA A 12 30.34 26.15 -26.22
N ALA A 13 29.15 25.81 -26.71
CA ALA A 13 28.11 25.17 -25.95
C ALA A 13 28.57 23.75 -25.55
N ALA A 14 28.84 23.55 -24.29
CA ALA A 14 28.94 22.21 -23.69
C ALA A 14 27.52 21.76 -23.36
N ALA A 15 26.90 20.96 -24.23
CA ALA A 15 25.68 20.22 -23.94
C ALA A 15 26.07 19.08 -22.99
N ALA A 16 25.76 19.25 -21.71
CA ALA A 16 25.78 18.17 -20.75
C ALA A 16 24.55 17.28 -21.01
N LEU A 17 24.78 16.16 -21.64
CA LEU A 17 23.80 15.09 -21.81
C LEU A 17 23.66 14.38 -20.47
N VAL A 18 22.63 14.73 -19.70
CA VAL A 18 22.25 13.98 -18.51
C VAL A 18 21.54 12.71 -19.01
N LEU A 19 22.28 11.59 -19.03
CA LEU A 19 21.66 10.27 -19.14
C LEU A 19 20.92 10.02 -17.82
N SER A 20 19.61 10.19 -17.83
CA SER A 20 18.74 9.59 -16.82
C SER A 20 18.74 8.08 -17.07
N LEU A 21 19.44 7.33 -16.22
CA LEU A 21 19.20 5.88 -16.10
C LEU A 21 17.79 5.72 -15.54
N ALA A 22 16.86 5.34 -16.41
CA ALA A 22 15.64 4.72 -15.98
C ALA A 22 16.01 3.34 -15.41
N ALA A 23 16.10 3.24 -14.09
CA ALA A 23 16.08 1.95 -13.43
C ALA A 23 14.66 1.39 -13.59
N CYS A 24 14.48 0.42 -14.47
CA CYS A 24 13.36 -0.49 -14.41
C CYS A 24 13.63 -1.36 -13.18
N GLY A 25 13.05 -1.00 -12.05
CA GLY A 25 12.87 -1.92 -10.93
C GLY A 25 11.64 -2.75 -11.19
N ASP A 26 11.71 -4.02 -10.91
CA ASP A 26 10.57 -4.93 -10.85
C ASP A 26 9.54 -4.31 -9.88
N ASP A 27 8.34 -4.07 -10.41
CA ASP A 27 7.25 -3.38 -9.74
C ASP A 27 6.47 -4.42 -8.92
N ASP A 28 6.95 -4.73 -7.72
CA ASP A 28 6.20 -5.54 -6.74
C ASP A 28 5.10 -4.72 -6.04
N GLY A 29 4.49 -3.75 -6.74
CA GLY A 29 3.33 -3.01 -6.24
C GLY A 29 3.57 -2.19 -4.97
N ALA A 30 4.83 -1.84 -4.68
CA ALA A 30 5.14 -0.95 -3.56
C ALA A 30 4.79 0.50 -3.93
N ALA A 31 3.96 1.14 -3.13
CA ALA A 31 3.77 2.59 -3.19
C ALA A 31 4.44 3.27 -2.01
N ASP A 32 4.93 4.48 -2.25
CA ASP A 32 5.76 5.28 -1.37
C ASP A 32 5.06 6.61 -1.07
N GLY A 33 4.76 6.85 0.19
CA GLY A 33 4.25 8.11 0.75
C GLY A 33 5.35 8.94 1.41
N GLY A 34 6.59 8.86 0.95
CA GLY A 34 7.76 9.50 1.53
C GLY A 34 8.48 8.55 2.48
N ASP A 35 8.24 8.68 3.78
CA ASP A 35 8.81 7.79 4.80
C ASP A 35 7.91 6.57 5.11
N VAL A 36 6.76 6.44 4.41
CA VAL A 36 5.81 5.33 4.58
C VAL A 36 5.67 4.56 3.28
N THR A 37 5.88 3.25 3.34
CA THR A 37 5.70 2.36 2.19
C THR A 37 4.67 1.27 2.50
N VAL A 38 3.92 0.86 1.47
CA VAL A 38 3.01 -0.28 1.53
C VAL A 38 3.41 -1.29 0.48
N THR A 39 3.62 -2.53 0.91
CA THR A 39 4.03 -3.65 0.05
C THR A 39 3.10 -4.84 0.22
N GLU A 40 3.15 -5.80 -0.70
CA GLU A 40 2.35 -7.04 -0.66
C GLU A 40 0.85 -6.78 -0.52
N ALA A 41 0.38 -5.65 -1.08
CA ALA A 41 -1.01 -5.25 -0.97
C ALA A 41 -1.93 -6.16 -1.79
N TRP A 42 -3.01 -6.62 -1.18
CA TRP A 42 -4.02 -7.40 -1.86
C TRP A 42 -5.42 -7.16 -1.26
N VAL A 43 -6.44 -7.38 -2.07
CA VAL A 43 -7.85 -7.23 -1.71
C VAL A 43 -8.54 -8.57 -1.83
N ARG A 44 -9.35 -8.90 -0.82
CA ARG A 44 -10.16 -10.12 -0.83
C ARG A 44 -11.34 -9.98 -1.78
N GLN A 45 -11.48 -10.91 -2.73
CA GLN A 45 -12.70 -10.99 -3.55
C GLN A 45 -13.91 -11.31 -2.64
N PRO A 46 -14.97 -10.48 -2.65
CA PRO A 46 -16.20 -10.80 -1.92
C PRO A 46 -16.82 -12.12 -2.41
N ALA A 47 -17.30 -12.96 -1.49
CA ALA A 47 -18.08 -14.12 -1.86
C ALA A 47 -19.42 -13.71 -2.48
N GLU A 48 -20.05 -14.60 -3.28
CA GLU A 48 -21.34 -14.33 -3.91
C GLU A 48 -22.38 -13.85 -2.90
N GLY A 49 -22.96 -12.68 -3.14
CA GLY A 49 -23.98 -12.07 -2.30
C GLY A 49 -23.45 -11.38 -1.05
N GLN A 50 -22.14 -11.27 -0.86
CA GLN A 50 -21.54 -10.44 0.18
C GLN A 50 -21.22 -9.06 -0.36
N THR A 51 -21.42 -8.04 0.49
CA THR A 51 -21.12 -6.63 0.21
C THR A 51 -19.97 -6.12 1.07
N THR A 52 -19.07 -7.02 1.48
CA THR A 52 -17.92 -6.70 2.31
C THR A 52 -16.67 -7.29 1.72
N SER A 53 -15.59 -6.51 1.77
CA SER A 53 -14.25 -6.90 1.36
C SER A 53 -13.24 -6.42 2.39
N ALA A 54 -11.96 -6.77 2.21
CA ALA A 54 -10.89 -6.30 3.07
C ALA A 54 -9.60 -6.15 2.26
N ALA A 55 -8.80 -5.15 2.61
CA ALA A 55 -7.46 -4.96 2.09
C ALA A 55 -6.42 -5.31 3.15
N TYR A 56 -5.33 -5.91 2.69
CA TYR A 56 -4.22 -6.44 3.46
C TYR A 56 -2.90 -5.98 2.85
N GLY A 57 -1.80 -6.16 3.58
CA GLY A 57 -0.47 -5.81 3.14
C GLY A 57 0.48 -5.52 4.29
N VAL A 58 1.69 -5.12 3.98
CA VAL A 58 2.70 -4.72 4.96
C VAL A 58 2.96 -3.23 4.83
N ILE A 59 2.76 -2.50 5.93
CA ILE A 59 3.07 -1.08 6.04
C ILE A 59 4.41 -0.94 6.75
N THR A 60 5.34 -0.21 6.17
CA THR A 60 6.64 0.10 6.79
C THR A 60 6.75 1.60 7.00
N ASN A 61 7.10 2.00 8.22
CA ASN A 61 7.39 3.39 8.58
C ASN A 61 8.91 3.56 8.67
N ASP A 62 9.52 4.08 7.62
CA ASP A 62 10.96 4.40 7.56
C ASP A 62 11.30 5.79 8.13
N GLY A 63 10.28 6.50 8.66
CA GLY A 63 10.42 7.82 9.27
C GLY A 63 11.01 7.79 10.67
N ASP A 64 11.25 8.98 11.22
CA ASP A 64 11.81 9.19 12.56
C ASP A 64 10.73 9.34 13.66
N GLU A 65 9.44 9.42 13.28
CA GLU A 65 8.29 9.57 14.17
C GLU A 65 7.29 8.43 13.97
N ALA A 66 6.56 8.07 15.02
CA ALA A 66 5.48 7.10 14.91
C ALA A 66 4.32 7.69 14.10
N ILE A 67 3.63 6.85 13.34
CA ILE A 67 2.42 7.19 12.58
C ILE A 67 1.30 6.24 12.95
N THR A 68 0.05 6.63 12.67
CA THR A 68 -1.13 5.78 12.95
C THR A 68 -1.94 5.58 11.68
N LEU A 69 -2.16 4.31 11.28
CA LEU A 69 -3.14 3.99 10.24
C LEU A 69 -4.55 4.21 10.78
N VAL A 70 -5.26 5.20 10.27
CA VAL A 70 -6.58 5.60 10.77
C VAL A 70 -7.72 5.33 9.80
N GLY A 71 -7.43 4.92 8.56
CA GLY A 71 -8.47 4.67 7.57
C GLY A 71 -7.92 4.28 6.22
N GLY A 72 -8.80 4.31 5.24
CA GLY A 72 -8.46 4.09 3.85
C GLY A 72 -9.50 4.67 2.91
N ALA A 73 -9.22 4.60 1.60
CA ALA A 73 -10.15 4.98 0.55
C ALA A 73 -9.97 4.07 -0.67
N VAL A 74 -11.02 3.97 -1.47
CA VAL A 74 -11.04 3.27 -2.76
C VAL A 74 -11.74 4.15 -3.80
N GLU A 75 -11.59 3.87 -5.09
CA GLU A 75 -12.16 4.69 -6.17
C GLU A 75 -13.64 4.40 -6.48
N PHE A 76 -14.25 3.43 -5.78
CA PHE A 76 -15.66 3.08 -5.90
C PHE A 76 -16.43 3.37 -4.61
N ASP A 77 -17.76 3.26 -4.64
CA ASP A 77 -18.61 3.50 -3.47
C ASP A 77 -18.42 2.40 -2.42
N ALA A 78 -17.83 2.76 -1.28
CA ALA A 78 -17.65 1.90 -0.11
C ALA A 78 -17.44 2.74 1.15
N THR A 79 -17.82 2.20 2.30
CA THR A 79 -17.36 2.69 3.60
C THR A 79 -16.08 1.96 3.96
N VAL A 80 -14.99 2.70 4.20
CA VAL A 80 -13.67 2.11 4.49
C VAL A 80 -13.29 2.41 5.94
N GLU A 81 -13.03 1.37 6.71
CA GLU A 81 -12.75 1.42 8.15
C GLU A 81 -11.54 0.55 8.49
N VAL A 82 -10.89 0.83 9.60
CA VAL A 82 -9.80 0.00 10.12
C VAL A 82 -10.35 -0.95 11.17
N HIS A 83 -10.20 -2.25 10.97
CA HIS A 83 -10.75 -3.31 11.81
C HIS A 83 -9.68 -4.25 12.33
N GLU A 84 -10.00 -4.93 13.42
CA GLU A 84 -9.21 -6.02 13.97
C GLU A 84 -10.11 -7.22 14.29
N THR A 85 -9.64 -8.40 13.92
CA THR A 85 -10.27 -9.65 14.36
C THR A 85 -9.57 -10.11 15.62
N MET A 86 -10.34 -10.31 16.69
CA MET A 86 -9.85 -10.76 17.99
C MET A 86 -10.63 -11.98 18.45
N MET A 87 -10.00 -12.80 19.27
CA MET A 87 -10.69 -13.89 19.96
C MET A 87 -11.11 -13.41 21.34
N ASP A 88 -12.39 -13.55 21.67
CA ASP A 88 -12.90 -13.23 23.01
C ASP A 88 -12.52 -14.30 24.05
N ASP A 89 -12.87 -14.04 25.31
CA ASP A 89 -12.58 -14.95 26.45
C ASP A 89 -13.29 -16.31 26.33
N ASP A 90 -14.31 -16.42 25.49
CA ASP A 90 -15.08 -17.64 25.21
C ASP A 90 -14.54 -18.40 23.97
N GLY A 91 -13.50 -17.86 23.31
CA GLY A 91 -12.89 -18.43 22.10
C GLY A 91 -13.68 -18.13 20.81
N VAL A 92 -14.53 -17.11 20.82
CA VAL A 92 -15.28 -16.67 19.65
C VAL A 92 -14.52 -15.57 18.92
N MET A 93 -14.34 -15.70 17.61
CA MET A 93 -13.73 -14.67 16.77
C MET A 93 -14.72 -13.51 16.63
N MET A 94 -14.26 -12.32 17.03
CA MET A 94 -15.01 -11.06 16.92
C MET A 94 -14.23 -10.07 16.08
N MET A 95 -14.90 -9.42 15.15
CA MET A 95 -14.36 -8.33 14.36
C MET A 95 -14.82 -7.00 14.98
N GLN A 96 -13.89 -6.09 15.20
CA GLN A 96 -14.15 -4.81 15.85
C GLN A 96 -13.45 -3.69 15.10
N GLU A 97 -14.16 -2.58 14.89
CA GLU A 97 -13.56 -1.34 14.39
C GLU A 97 -12.56 -0.79 15.41
N ARG A 98 -11.45 -0.29 14.91
CA ARG A 98 -10.39 0.38 15.67
C ARG A 98 -10.41 1.87 15.35
N GLU A 99 -11.32 2.60 16.03
CA GLU A 99 -11.48 4.05 15.84
C GLU A 99 -10.19 4.83 16.14
N ASP A 100 -9.32 4.31 17.03
CA ASP A 100 -8.01 4.87 17.34
C ASP A 100 -6.92 4.47 16.33
N GLY A 101 -7.24 3.59 15.38
CA GLY A 101 -6.31 3.10 14.38
C GLY A 101 -5.23 2.14 14.92
N PHE A 102 -4.16 1.96 14.13
CA PHE A 102 -2.98 1.16 14.49
C PHE A 102 -1.71 2.01 14.42
N GLU A 103 -1.07 2.20 15.56
CA GLU A 103 0.21 2.90 15.66
C GLU A 103 1.35 2.04 15.11
N ILE A 104 2.18 2.64 14.27
CA ILE A 104 3.37 2.05 13.67
C ILE A 104 4.57 2.89 14.11
N ALA A 105 5.42 2.34 14.97
CA ALA A 105 6.56 3.07 15.50
C ALA A 105 7.57 3.42 14.38
N ALA A 106 8.39 4.43 14.65
CA ALA A 106 9.49 4.82 13.75
C ALA A 106 10.45 3.64 13.49
N GLY A 107 10.68 3.33 12.23
CA GLY A 107 11.55 2.23 11.79
C GLY A 107 10.92 0.84 11.86
N ASP A 108 9.62 0.73 12.21
CA ASP A 108 8.92 -0.55 12.33
C ASP A 108 8.01 -0.82 11.12
N SER A 109 7.63 -2.09 10.98
CA SER A 109 6.63 -2.55 10.02
C SER A 109 5.40 -3.12 10.74
N PHE A 110 4.23 -2.96 10.11
CA PHE A 110 2.94 -3.45 10.60
C PHE A 110 2.24 -4.26 9.52
N THR A 111 1.82 -5.48 9.86
CA THR A 111 1.16 -6.39 8.92
C THR A 111 -0.35 -6.35 9.09
N LEU A 112 -1.05 -6.10 8.00
CA LEU A 112 -2.48 -6.29 7.84
C LEU A 112 -2.72 -7.69 7.25
N GLU A 113 -3.45 -8.55 7.99
CA GLU A 113 -3.60 -9.96 7.62
C GLU A 113 -5.00 -10.52 7.94
N PRO A 114 -5.44 -11.57 7.25
CA PRO A 114 -6.68 -12.26 7.58
C PRO A 114 -6.65 -12.83 9.00
N GLY A 115 -7.74 -12.60 9.74
CA GLY A 115 -7.81 -13.03 11.14
C GLY A 115 -7.11 -12.10 12.13
N GLY A 116 -6.52 -11.02 11.68
CA GLY A 116 -5.88 -9.97 12.44
C GLY A 116 -6.36 -8.57 12.04
N PRO A 117 -5.45 -7.57 12.09
CA PRO A 117 -5.70 -6.22 11.61
C PRO A 117 -5.97 -6.18 10.10
N HIS A 118 -6.89 -5.35 9.64
CA HIS A 118 -7.19 -5.17 8.21
C HIS A 118 -7.91 -3.84 7.93
N VAL A 119 -7.90 -3.41 6.69
CA VAL A 119 -8.74 -2.31 6.20
C VAL A 119 -10.01 -2.92 5.61
N MET A 120 -11.14 -2.71 6.29
CA MET A 120 -12.45 -3.24 5.93
C MET A 120 -13.14 -2.32 4.93
N MET A 121 -13.74 -2.89 3.91
CA MET A 121 -14.61 -2.20 2.95
C MET A 121 -16.04 -2.73 3.10
N LEU A 122 -16.96 -1.85 3.43
CA LEU A 122 -18.39 -2.12 3.64
C LEU A 122 -19.21 -1.53 2.49
N ASP A 123 -20.38 -2.10 2.27
CA ASP A 123 -21.34 -1.69 1.21
C ASP A 123 -20.76 -1.75 -0.21
N VAL A 124 -19.83 -2.65 -0.44
CA VAL A 124 -19.17 -2.87 -1.74
C VAL A 124 -20.10 -3.60 -2.70
N ASP A 125 -20.16 -3.13 -3.96
CA ASP A 125 -20.67 -3.97 -5.06
C ASP A 125 -19.54 -4.91 -5.50
N PRO A 126 -19.71 -6.25 -5.46
CA PRO A 126 -18.67 -7.18 -5.89
C PRO A 126 -18.19 -6.96 -7.33
N ALA A 127 -19.00 -6.32 -8.17
CA ALA A 127 -18.65 -5.99 -9.54
C ALA A 127 -17.61 -4.84 -9.64
N ASP A 128 -17.46 -4.04 -8.59
CA ASP A 128 -16.47 -2.96 -8.52
C ASP A 128 -15.07 -3.47 -8.11
N ILE A 129 -14.99 -4.68 -7.55
CA ILE A 129 -13.71 -5.34 -7.22
C ILE A 129 -13.13 -5.97 -8.48
N VAL A 130 -12.34 -5.18 -9.20
CA VAL A 130 -11.67 -5.57 -10.45
C VAL A 130 -10.16 -5.45 -10.27
N ASP A 131 -9.45 -6.53 -10.56
CA ASP A 131 -8.00 -6.62 -10.42
C ASP A 131 -7.24 -5.73 -11.43
N PRO A 132 -6.31 -4.86 -10.98
CA PRO A 132 -6.03 -4.50 -9.59
C PRO A 132 -7.03 -3.49 -9.02
N VAL A 133 -7.16 -3.44 -7.70
CA VAL A 133 -7.91 -2.41 -6.97
C VAL A 133 -6.95 -1.36 -6.43
N ALA A 134 -7.17 -0.09 -6.77
CA ALA A 134 -6.45 1.01 -6.15
C ALA A 134 -6.97 1.23 -4.72
N VAL A 135 -6.12 0.97 -3.72
CA VAL A 135 -6.41 1.17 -2.30
C VAL A 135 -5.52 2.27 -1.76
N THR A 136 -6.11 3.26 -1.12
CA THR A 136 -5.40 4.31 -0.40
C THR A 136 -5.43 4.03 1.09
N PHE A 137 -4.27 3.96 1.73
CA PHE A 137 -4.10 3.89 3.18
C PHE A 137 -3.91 5.30 3.71
N VAL A 138 -4.65 5.67 4.76
CA VAL A 138 -4.70 7.02 5.31
C VAL A 138 -4.14 7.03 6.73
N PHE A 139 -3.21 7.95 7.01
CA PHE A 139 -2.52 8.07 8.29
C PHE A 139 -2.91 9.37 9.02
N ASP A 140 -2.71 9.39 10.33
CA ASP A 140 -3.12 10.48 11.23
C ASP A 140 -2.36 11.80 11.00
N ASP A 141 -1.17 11.74 10.42
CA ASP A 141 -0.37 12.91 10.03
C ASP A 141 -0.82 13.53 8.69
N GLY A 142 -1.80 12.90 8.00
CA GLY A 142 -2.30 13.28 6.69
C GLY A 142 -1.53 12.65 5.52
N THR A 143 -0.59 11.75 5.78
CA THR A 143 0.04 10.93 4.75
C THR A 143 -0.99 9.98 4.14
N GLU A 144 -0.97 9.85 2.83
CA GLU A 144 -1.80 8.93 2.06
C GLU A 144 -0.92 8.12 1.12
N VAL A 145 -1.06 6.79 1.16
CA VAL A 145 -0.31 5.88 0.28
C VAL A 145 -1.28 5.07 -0.53
N THR A 146 -1.28 5.26 -1.85
CA THR A 146 -2.14 4.51 -2.77
C THR A 146 -1.34 3.42 -3.46
N VAL A 147 -1.85 2.19 -3.42
CA VAL A 147 -1.26 1.01 -4.07
C VAL A 147 -2.27 0.33 -4.97
N ASP A 148 -1.79 -0.26 -6.04
CA ASP A 148 -2.56 -1.19 -6.86
C ASP A 148 -2.50 -2.58 -6.20
N ALA A 149 -3.57 -2.95 -5.51
CA ALA A 149 -3.68 -4.20 -4.75
C ALA A 149 -4.24 -5.32 -5.65
N GLU A 150 -3.58 -6.47 -5.65
CA GLU A 150 -4.03 -7.68 -6.34
C GLU A 150 -5.32 -8.21 -5.71
N VAL A 151 -6.27 -8.67 -6.51
CA VAL A 151 -7.50 -9.30 -6.01
C VAL A 151 -7.28 -10.80 -5.84
N ARG A 152 -7.53 -11.32 -4.62
CA ARG A 152 -7.37 -12.74 -4.28
C ARG A 152 -8.67 -13.35 -3.75
N GLU A 153 -8.96 -14.59 -4.11
CA GLU A 153 -10.05 -15.40 -3.53
C GLU A 153 -9.60 -16.03 -2.20
N ILE A 154 -10.55 -16.23 -1.25
CA ILE A 154 -10.21 -16.83 0.07
C ILE A 154 -9.70 -18.28 -0.07
N GLY A 155 -10.03 -18.98 -1.16
CA GLY A 155 -9.61 -20.37 -1.40
C GLY A 155 -8.12 -20.53 -1.73
N ASP A 156 -7.43 -19.48 -2.11
CA ASP A 156 -6.02 -19.56 -2.52
C ASP A 156 -5.05 -19.54 -1.32
N MET A 157 -5.55 -19.37 -0.10
CA MET A 157 -4.73 -19.32 1.11
C MET A 157 -4.48 -20.69 1.75
N ASP A 158 -5.30 -21.69 1.45
CA ASP A 158 -5.16 -23.04 2.01
C ASP A 158 -3.96 -23.81 1.40
N ASP A 159 -3.40 -23.33 0.28
CA ASP A 159 -2.27 -23.97 -0.41
C ASP A 159 -0.88 -23.56 0.11
N MET A 160 -0.78 -22.60 1.04
CA MET A 160 0.53 -22.13 1.56
C MET A 160 1.00 -22.88 2.80
N ASP A 161 0.14 -23.62 3.48
CA ASP A 161 0.50 -24.40 4.68
C ASP A 161 1.11 -25.79 4.39
N ASP A 162 1.07 -26.25 3.11
CA ASP A 162 1.54 -27.61 2.74
C ASP A 162 3.02 -27.69 2.32
N MET A 163 3.83 -26.64 2.49
CA MET A 163 5.24 -26.65 2.07
C MET A 163 6.25 -27.02 3.17
N ASP A 164 5.79 -27.32 4.39
CA ASP A 164 6.69 -27.64 5.52
C ASP A 164 6.96 -29.16 5.74
N ASP A 165 6.41 -30.06 4.91
CA ASP A 165 6.54 -31.51 5.09
C ASP A 165 7.42 -32.22 4.02
N MET A 166 8.41 -31.52 3.45
CA MET A 166 9.40 -32.17 2.57
C MET A 166 10.80 -32.15 3.18
N ASP A 167 10.99 -32.75 4.37
CA ASP A 167 12.29 -33.18 4.83
C ASP A 167 12.18 -34.58 5.45
N GLY A 168 12.52 -35.57 4.63
CA GLY A 168 12.57 -36.96 4.97
C GLY A 168 13.61 -37.69 4.15
#